data_5fd15bc076e66f5aa8d8a52c982f425e
#
_entry.id   5fd15bc076e66f5aa8d8a52c982f425e
#
_cell.length_a   1.000
_cell.length_b   1.000
_cell.length_c   1.000
_cell.angle_alpha   90.00
_cell.angle_beta   90.00
_cell.angle_gamma   90.00
#
_symmetry.space_group_name_H-M   'P 1'
#
loop_
_entity.id
_entity.type
_entity.pdbx_description
1 polymer ?
#
loop_
_entity_poly.entity_id
_entity_poly.type
_entity_poly.pdbx_seq_one_letter_code
_entity_poly.pdbx_strand_id
1 'polypeptide(L)'
;MEIDATNMPQGAASPAASHDAATADRIFRRLALQILPILMFAYITSYIDRVNVSFAKLQMAQQLGFSDAVFGFGAGIFFLGYVVFEVPSNIILQRVGARRWITRIILSWGIVSGLTAFVSTPMQFYVMRCLLGVAEAGFIPAIVFYIGQSFPRNRRARILSMFYAALALTGLIGSPLTGFIMQYFDGLMQLPGWKWIFIVEALPAFLAAVYTWKGLDDDVAQSPRFSETDRALLSRVLAEDRAVTAQSNHKGLFTSALVWAFCLIYFLDVFGIYGYTFWAPTMIKSMGISGDFAIGALAALPNAVAVVVMVMFGRSADKRGERRLHVAALLLMGGVGLSLSVLWHDNLWLGMIALCIANAGLLSFPPLFWSMPTAVLGQAAAAVGIAWISAFGNLGGFFGPYVVGFLKQASGSMTLPIFSMVGCLALGIVLTMLLPKRLVNR
;
A
#
# COMPACT_ATOMS: atom_id res chain seq x y z
N MET A 1 -2.33 -66.11 -9.55
CA MET A 1 -1.34 -65.58 -8.58
C MET A 1 -1.32 -64.09 -8.78
N GLU A 2 -2.34 -63.42 -8.23
CA GLU A 2 -2.53 -61.97 -8.26
C GLU A 2 -1.59 -61.36 -7.24
N ILE A 3 -0.70 -60.49 -7.68
CA ILE A 3 0.17 -59.71 -6.79
C ILE A 3 -0.61 -58.49 -6.35
N ASP A 4 -0.96 -58.47 -5.07
CA ASP A 4 -1.67 -57.41 -4.36
C ASP A 4 -0.86 -56.13 -4.30
N ALA A 5 -1.30 -55.10 -5.06
CA ALA A 5 -0.59 -53.80 -5.27
C ALA A 5 -0.88 -52.76 -4.18
N THR A 6 -1.43 -53.16 -3.02
CA THR A 6 -1.94 -52.27 -1.98
C THR A 6 -1.01 -51.97 -0.79
N ASN A 7 0.27 -52.34 -0.86
CA ASN A 7 1.19 -52.16 0.27
C ASN A 7 2.53 -51.51 -0.14
N MET A 8 2.50 -50.34 -0.80
CA MET A 8 3.68 -49.50 -0.85
C MET A 8 3.64 -48.53 0.36
N PRO A 9 4.65 -48.54 1.24
CA PRO A 9 4.72 -47.60 2.33
C PRO A 9 4.87 -46.18 1.75
N GLN A 10 3.95 -45.27 2.08
CA GLN A 10 4.09 -43.84 1.81
C GLN A 10 5.45 -43.40 2.36
N GLY A 11 6.35 -42.98 1.47
CA GLY A 11 7.74 -42.77 1.76
C GLY A 11 7.97 -41.82 2.93
N ALA A 12 8.45 -42.36 4.03
CA ALA A 12 9.12 -41.59 5.06
C ALA A 12 10.29 -40.85 4.39
N ALA A 13 10.27 -39.52 4.43
CA ALA A 13 11.34 -38.68 3.91
C ALA A 13 12.66 -39.17 4.51
N SER A 14 13.67 -39.38 3.66
CA SER A 14 15.01 -39.78 4.11
C SER A 14 15.48 -38.84 5.22
N PRO A 15 16.15 -39.33 6.29
CA PRO A 15 16.70 -38.48 7.36
C PRO A 15 17.54 -37.31 6.84
N ALA A 16 18.23 -37.48 5.71
CA ALA A 16 18.97 -36.43 5.03
C ALA A 16 18.03 -35.34 4.45
N ALA A 17 16.89 -35.72 3.84
CA ALA A 17 15.94 -34.77 3.31
C ALA A 17 15.21 -33.97 4.43
N SER A 18 14.97 -34.59 5.58
CA SER A 18 14.40 -33.91 6.76
C SER A 18 15.39 -32.93 7.39
N HIS A 19 16.69 -33.26 7.41
CA HIS A 19 17.75 -32.37 7.91
C HIS A 19 17.95 -31.15 7.00
N ASP A 20 17.95 -31.36 5.68
CA ASP A 20 18.04 -30.28 4.68
C ASP A 20 16.84 -29.34 4.78
N ALA A 21 15.61 -29.85 4.99
CA ALA A 21 14.41 -29.06 5.17
C ALA A 21 14.47 -28.20 6.44
N ALA A 22 14.90 -28.75 7.57
CA ALA A 22 15.06 -28.02 8.82
C ALA A 22 16.15 -26.94 8.72
N THR A 23 17.25 -27.24 8.02
CA THR A 23 18.34 -26.29 7.76
C THR A 23 17.87 -25.15 6.85
N ALA A 24 17.16 -25.44 5.78
CA ALA A 24 16.56 -24.44 4.89
C ALA A 24 15.59 -23.54 5.66
N ASP A 25 14.77 -24.10 6.57
CA ASP A 25 13.85 -23.33 7.44
C ASP A 25 14.61 -22.30 8.29
N ARG A 26 15.69 -22.72 8.92
CA ARG A 26 16.54 -21.83 9.74
C ARG A 26 17.16 -20.72 8.92
N ILE A 27 17.68 -21.03 7.72
CA ILE A 27 18.32 -20.06 6.83
C ILE A 27 17.30 -19.03 6.34
N PHE A 28 16.15 -19.46 5.83
CA PHE A 28 15.12 -18.54 5.34
C PHE A 28 14.50 -17.70 6.47
N ARG A 29 14.38 -18.24 7.69
CA ARG A 29 13.98 -17.47 8.87
C ARG A 29 15.00 -16.38 9.20
N ARG A 30 16.30 -16.71 9.20
CA ARG A 30 17.37 -15.73 9.42
C ARG A 30 17.36 -14.65 8.34
N LEU A 31 17.20 -15.03 7.08
CA LEU A 31 17.07 -14.11 5.96
C LEU A 31 15.87 -13.17 6.12
N ALA A 32 14.71 -13.71 6.48
CA ALA A 32 13.52 -12.91 6.73
C ALA A 32 13.71 -11.87 7.83
N LEU A 33 14.32 -12.27 8.95
CA LEU A 33 14.61 -11.36 10.07
C LEU A 33 15.63 -10.26 9.71
N GLN A 34 16.48 -10.48 8.72
CA GLN A 34 17.43 -9.47 8.24
C GLN A 34 16.78 -8.49 7.25
N ILE A 35 15.98 -8.99 6.31
CA ILE A 35 15.44 -8.22 5.20
C ILE A 35 14.15 -7.48 5.57
N LEU A 36 13.22 -8.16 6.26
CA LEU A 36 11.89 -7.58 6.53
C LEU A 36 11.93 -6.27 7.30
N PRO A 37 12.72 -6.10 8.39
CA PRO A 37 12.75 -4.82 9.10
C PRO A 37 13.20 -3.66 8.22
N ILE A 38 14.16 -3.91 7.32
CA ILE A 38 14.68 -2.90 6.38
C ILE A 38 13.59 -2.49 5.39
N LEU A 39 12.92 -3.48 4.76
CA LEU A 39 11.86 -3.22 3.79
C LEU A 39 10.63 -2.60 4.45
N MET A 40 10.26 -3.04 5.66
CA MET A 40 9.15 -2.45 6.42
C MET A 40 9.44 -1.00 6.80
N PHE A 41 10.65 -0.71 7.28
CA PHE A 41 11.06 0.65 7.60
C PHE A 41 11.02 1.56 6.36
N ALA A 42 11.56 1.09 5.22
CA ALA A 42 11.47 1.82 3.96
C ALA A 42 10.01 2.04 3.50
N TYR A 43 9.11 1.07 3.73
CA TYR A 43 7.71 1.22 3.38
C TYR A 43 6.97 2.20 4.29
N ILE A 44 7.24 2.18 5.60
CA ILE A 44 6.69 3.14 6.56
C ILE A 44 7.09 4.56 6.16
N THR A 45 8.35 4.81 5.86
CA THR A 45 8.83 6.13 5.44
C THR A 45 8.20 6.58 4.12
N SER A 46 8.12 5.70 3.12
CA SER A 46 7.46 5.99 1.83
C SER A 46 6.00 6.41 2.03
N TYR A 47 5.26 5.68 2.85
CA TYR A 47 3.84 5.98 3.02
C TYR A 47 3.61 7.26 3.85
N ILE A 48 4.47 7.58 4.83
CA ILE A 48 4.44 8.86 5.56
C ILE A 48 4.66 10.00 4.57
N ASP A 49 5.72 9.96 3.75
CA ASP A 49 6.05 10.98 2.75
C ASP A 49 4.93 11.18 1.70
N ARG A 50 4.18 10.12 1.40
CA ARG A 50 3.03 10.20 0.49
C ARG A 50 1.86 10.95 1.08
N VAL A 51 1.54 10.73 2.36
CA VAL A 51 0.31 11.21 2.99
C VAL A 51 0.48 12.45 3.87
N ASN A 52 1.72 12.82 4.26
CA ASN A 52 2.02 13.98 5.12
C ASN A 52 1.47 15.30 4.55
N VAL A 53 1.36 15.42 3.25
CA VAL A 53 0.76 16.59 2.59
C VAL A 53 -0.69 16.84 3.02
N SER A 54 -1.40 15.82 3.50
CA SER A 54 -2.76 15.96 4.02
C SER A 54 -2.80 16.80 5.33
N PHE A 55 -1.77 16.66 6.16
CA PHE A 55 -1.56 17.49 7.34
C PHE A 55 -1.00 18.86 6.96
N ALA A 56 0.00 18.90 6.07
CA ALA A 56 0.57 20.15 5.57
C ALA A 56 -0.51 21.12 5.09
N LYS A 57 -1.57 20.61 4.45
CA LYS A 57 -2.72 21.38 3.99
C LYS A 57 -3.31 22.28 5.08
N LEU A 58 -3.35 21.83 6.33
CA LEU A 58 -3.99 22.56 7.43
C LEU A 58 -3.38 23.94 7.66
N GLN A 59 -2.08 24.11 7.35
CA GLN A 59 -1.34 25.38 7.43
C GLN A 59 -0.98 25.92 6.04
N MET A 60 -0.45 25.07 5.15
CA MET A 60 0.06 25.42 3.84
C MET A 60 -0.99 26.08 2.95
N ALA A 61 -2.23 25.56 2.94
CA ALA A 61 -3.31 26.11 2.11
C ALA A 61 -3.62 27.56 2.49
N GLN A 62 -3.64 27.88 3.79
CA GLN A 62 -3.89 29.23 4.28
C GLN A 62 -2.72 30.16 3.98
N GLN A 63 -1.47 29.72 4.22
CA GLN A 63 -0.29 30.56 4.04
C GLN A 63 0.04 30.86 2.59
N LEU A 64 -0.17 29.87 1.69
CA LEU A 64 0.14 30.00 0.27
C LEU A 64 -1.08 30.41 -0.59
N GLY A 65 -2.27 30.54 0.03
CA GLY A 65 -3.50 30.85 -0.67
C GLY A 65 -3.97 29.73 -1.60
N PHE A 66 -3.65 28.47 -1.30
CA PHE A 66 -4.06 27.33 -2.13
C PHE A 66 -5.52 27.00 -1.90
N SER A 67 -6.28 26.96 -2.98
CA SER A 67 -7.67 26.51 -2.93
C SER A 67 -7.76 24.99 -2.73
N ASP A 68 -8.95 24.50 -2.36
CA ASP A 68 -9.21 23.07 -2.20
C ASP A 68 -9.00 22.29 -3.51
N ALA A 69 -9.29 22.88 -4.67
CA ALA A 69 -9.03 22.26 -5.98
C ALA A 69 -7.51 22.19 -6.28
N VAL A 70 -6.75 23.24 -5.96
CA VAL A 70 -5.27 23.22 -6.08
C VAL A 70 -4.68 22.11 -5.23
N PHE A 71 -5.13 21.99 -3.98
CA PHE A 71 -4.66 20.93 -3.10
C PHE A 71 -5.05 19.53 -3.63
N GLY A 72 -6.32 19.34 -3.99
CA GLY A 72 -6.81 18.04 -4.50
C GLY A 72 -6.08 17.59 -5.75
N PHE A 73 -5.85 18.49 -6.72
CA PHE A 73 -5.06 18.20 -7.91
C PHE A 73 -3.61 17.86 -7.57
N GLY A 74 -2.97 18.67 -6.72
CA GLY A 74 -1.59 18.42 -6.30
C GLY A 74 -1.41 17.11 -5.53
N ALA A 75 -2.35 16.75 -4.66
CA ALA A 75 -2.35 15.46 -3.98
C ALA A 75 -2.50 14.29 -4.96
N GLY A 76 -3.37 14.45 -5.96
CA GLY A 76 -3.66 13.42 -6.96
C GLY A 76 -2.55 13.25 -8.00
N ILE A 77 -1.91 14.33 -8.49
CA ILE A 77 -0.93 14.27 -9.59
C ILE A 77 0.28 13.36 -9.29
N PHE A 78 0.55 13.11 -8.03
CA PHE A 78 1.49 12.09 -7.57
C PHE A 78 1.24 10.74 -8.25
N PHE A 79 -0.02 10.29 -8.29
CA PHE A 79 -0.38 8.98 -8.85
C PHE A 79 -0.19 8.93 -10.36
N LEU A 80 -0.34 10.04 -11.08
CA LEU A 80 -0.04 10.08 -12.52
C LEU A 80 1.46 9.86 -12.77
N GLY A 81 2.32 10.57 -12.03
CA GLY A 81 3.76 10.33 -12.07
C GLY A 81 4.13 8.90 -11.72
N TYR A 82 3.50 8.36 -10.66
CA TYR A 82 3.72 6.99 -10.22
C TYR A 82 3.35 5.96 -11.29
N VAL A 83 2.13 5.99 -11.83
CA VAL A 83 1.64 5.02 -12.81
C VAL A 83 2.43 5.05 -14.11
N VAL A 84 2.75 6.24 -14.63
CA VAL A 84 3.51 6.40 -15.90
C VAL A 84 4.91 5.82 -15.78
N PHE A 85 5.58 6.00 -14.64
CA PHE A 85 6.96 5.57 -14.44
C PHE A 85 7.10 4.21 -13.75
N GLU A 86 6.03 3.56 -13.32
CA GLU A 86 6.07 2.25 -12.67
C GLU A 86 6.67 1.16 -13.58
N VAL A 87 6.21 1.08 -14.83
CA VAL A 87 6.73 0.09 -15.79
C VAL A 87 8.18 0.36 -16.20
N PRO A 88 8.57 1.60 -16.61
CA PRO A 88 9.98 1.93 -16.87
C PRO A 88 10.90 1.63 -15.68
N SER A 89 10.48 1.96 -14.47
CA SER A 89 11.25 1.68 -13.25
C SER A 89 11.52 0.19 -13.05
N ASN A 90 10.51 -0.67 -13.30
CA ASN A 90 10.65 -2.11 -13.16
C ASN A 90 11.55 -2.73 -14.25
N ILE A 91 11.58 -2.16 -15.45
CA ILE A 91 12.52 -2.60 -16.51
C ILE A 91 13.96 -2.29 -16.09
N ILE A 92 14.20 -1.11 -15.52
CA ILE A 92 15.53 -0.72 -15.05
C ILE A 92 15.96 -1.57 -13.86
N LEU A 93 15.05 -1.87 -12.92
CA LEU A 93 15.27 -2.76 -11.79
C LEU A 93 15.89 -4.09 -12.22
N GLN A 94 15.35 -4.72 -13.28
CA GLN A 94 15.83 -6.02 -13.76
C GLN A 94 17.25 -5.97 -14.33
N ARG A 95 17.68 -4.79 -14.82
CA ARG A 95 19.03 -4.58 -15.40
C ARG A 95 20.06 -4.18 -14.35
N VAL A 96 19.66 -3.35 -13.39
CA VAL A 96 20.57 -2.71 -12.42
C VAL A 96 20.74 -3.53 -11.14
N GLY A 97 19.76 -4.39 -10.82
CA GLY A 97 19.69 -5.14 -9.57
C GLY A 97 18.83 -4.44 -8.50
N ALA A 98 18.28 -5.25 -7.59
CA ALA A 98 17.30 -4.79 -6.62
C ALA A 98 17.91 -3.84 -5.58
N ARG A 99 19.08 -4.17 -5.01
CA ARG A 99 19.75 -3.36 -4.00
C ARG A 99 20.00 -1.93 -4.48
N ARG A 100 20.62 -1.80 -5.66
CA ARG A 100 20.97 -0.49 -6.22
C ARG A 100 19.74 0.31 -6.58
N TRP A 101 18.76 -0.34 -7.21
CA TRP A 101 17.58 0.36 -7.71
C TRP A 101 16.63 0.78 -6.60
N ILE A 102 16.35 -0.07 -5.60
CA ILE A 102 15.54 0.27 -4.42
C ILE A 102 16.21 1.41 -3.64
N THR A 103 17.53 1.34 -3.41
CA THR A 103 18.26 2.43 -2.74
C THR A 103 18.11 3.76 -3.49
N ARG A 104 18.25 3.75 -4.83
CA ARG A 104 18.06 4.96 -5.65
C ARG A 104 16.65 5.51 -5.51
N ILE A 105 15.63 4.64 -5.58
CA ILE A 105 14.23 5.02 -5.39
C ILE A 105 14.10 5.74 -4.04
N ILE A 106 14.57 5.14 -2.95
CA ILE A 106 14.47 5.70 -1.60
C ILE A 106 15.17 7.07 -1.50
N LEU A 107 16.40 7.19 -1.99
CA LEU A 107 17.14 8.45 -1.98
C LEU A 107 16.42 9.54 -2.78
N SER A 108 15.93 9.20 -3.99
CA SER A 108 15.28 10.20 -4.86
C SER A 108 13.96 10.71 -4.26
N TRP A 109 13.13 9.84 -3.65
CA TRP A 109 11.92 10.35 -3.02
C TRP A 109 12.22 11.17 -1.76
N GLY A 110 13.19 10.76 -0.91
CA GLY A 110 13.56 11.52 0.28
C GLY A 110 14.04 12.94 -0.08
N ILE A 111 14.83 13.09 -1.15
CA ILE A 111 15.25 14.40 -1.66
C ILE A 111 14.03 15.22 -2.12
N VAL A 112 13.15 14.64 -2.94
CA VAL A 112 11.98 15.35 -3.47
C VAL A 112 11.00 15.70 -2.36
N SER A 113 10.78 14.80 -1.39
CA SER A 113 9.95 15.06 -0.20
C SER A 113 10.50 16.25 0.58
N GLY A 114 11.79 16.25 0.94
CA GLY A 114 12.41 17.37 1.64
C GLY A 114 12.37 18.69 0.86
N LEU A 115 12.54 18.67 -0.45
CA LEU A 115 12.43 19.85 -1.32
C LEU A 115 11.02 20.43 -1.38
N THR A 116 9.98 19.62 -1.07
CA THR A 116 8.59 20.11 -1.00
C THR A 116 8.40 21.19 0.08
N ALA A 117 9.26 21.26 1.10
CA ALA A 117 9.28 22.34 2.09
C ALA A 117 9.47 23.75 1.50
N PHE A 118 10.06 23.85 0.31
CA PHE A 118 10.39 25.15 -0.34
C PHE A 118 9.36 25.58 -1.38
N VAL A 119 8.25 24.85 -1.51
CA VAL A 119 7.15 25.20 -2.40
C VAL A 119 6.50 26.52 -1.96
N SER A 120 6.24 27.40 -2.94
CA SER A 120 5.59 28.70 -2.72
C SER A 120 4.46 28.98 -3.72
N THR A 121 4.35 28.22 -4.81
CA THR A 121 3.33 28.39 -5.84
C THR A 121 2.60 27.09 -6.15
N PRO A 122 1.34 27.16 -6.66
CA PRO A 122 0.62 25.94 -7.07
C PRO A 122 1.40 25.09 -8.11
N MET A 123 2.07 25.74 -9.08
CA MET A 123 2.85 25.02 -10.09
C MET A 123 4.02 24.26 -9.47
N GLN A 124 4.77 24.89 -8.56
CA GLN A 124 5.84 24.20 -7.83
C GLN A 124 5.29 23.01 -7.01
N PHE A 125 4.13 23.18 -6.37
CA PHE A 125 3.47 22.08 -5.65
C PHE A 125 3.14 20.92 -6.58
N TYR A 126 2.55 21.19 -7.76
CA TYR A 126 2.23 20.15 -8.74
C TYR A 126 3.48 19.42 -9.24
N VAL A 127 4.52 20.17 -9.57
CA VAL A 127 5.80 19.61 -10.04
C VAL A 127 6.42 18.72 -8.97
N MET A 128 6.51 19.19 -7.72
CA MET A 128 7.11 18.41 -6.64
C MET A 128 6.29 17.14 -6.33
N ARG A 129 4.95 17.21 -6.34
CA ARG A 129 4.09 16.05 -6.14
C ARG A 129 4.19 15.05 -7.30
N CYS A 130 4.26 15.51 -8.55
CA CYS A 130 4.49 14.66 -9.72
C CYS A 130 5.86 13.97 -9.64
N LEU A 131 6.92 14.74 -9.35
CA LEU A 131 8.28 14.23 -9.20
C LEU A 131 8.39 13.23 -8.05
N LEU A 132 7.66 13.42 -6.94
CA LEU A 132 7.59 12.45 -5.85
C LEU A 132 6.99 11.13 -6.35
N GLY A 133 5.91 11.19 -7.13
CA GLY A 133 5.31 10.01 -7.76
C GLY A 133 6.29 9.28 -8.69
N VAL A 134 7.00 10.02 -9.54
CA VAL A 134 8.05 9.48 -10.42
C VAL A 134 9.19 8.84 -9.61
N ALA A 135 9.61 9.49 -8.52
CA ALA A 135 10.69 9.02 -7.66
C ALA A 135 10.33 7.72 -6.92
N GLU A 136 9.09 7.61 -6.43
CA GLU A 136 8.57 6.41 -5.75
C GLU A 136 8.17 5.29 -6.73
N ALA A 137 8.00 5.60 -8.02
CA ALA A 137 7.51 4.64 -9.00
C ALA A 137 8.35 3.36 -9.04
N GLY A 138 7.66 2.22 -8.95
CA GLY A 138 8.29 0.91 -8.95
C GLY A 138 8.82 0.43 -7.58
N PHE A 139 8.65 1.18 -6.49
CA PHE A 139 9.12 0.75 -5.16
C PHE A 139 8.47 -0.55 -4.69
N ILE A 140 7.14 -0.60 -4.67
CA ILE A 140 6.41 -1.82 -4.25
C ILE A 140 6.67 -3.00 -5.19
N PRO A 141 6.57 -2.85 -6.53
CA PRO A 141 6.96 -3.91 -7.44
C PRO A 141 8.40 -4.40 -7.25
N ALA A 142 9.35 -3.49 -6.96
CA ALA A 142 10.74 -3.85 -6.71
C ALA A 142 10.89 -4.72 -5.44
N ILE A 143 10.15 -4.41 -4.38
CA ILE A 143 10.14 -5.22 -3.15
C ILE A 143 9.51 -6.60 -3.41
N VAL A 144 8.37 -6.63 -4.10
CA VAL A 144 7.70 -7.90 -4.45
C VAL A 144 8.63 -8.76 -5.32
N PHE A 145 9.30 -8.16 -6.30
CA PHE A 145 10.30 -8.82 -7.14
C PHE A 145 11.47 -9.36 -6.30
N TYR A 146 12.03 -8.54 -5.41
CA TYR A 146 13.13 -8.92 -4.52
C TYR A 146 12.75 -10.09 -3.59
N ILE A 147 11.58 -10.02 -2.95
CA ILE A 147 11.05 -11.12 -2.13
C ILE A 147 10.83 -12.37 -2.99
N GLY A 148 10.32 -12.20 -4.21
CA GLY A 148 10.12 -13.27 -5.17
C GLY A 148 11.40 -14.00 -5.59
N GLN A 149 12.52 -13.29 -5.66
CA GLN A 149 13.83 -13.88 -5.96
C GLN A 149 14.52 -14.49 -4.73
N SER A 150 14.24 -13.94 -3.54
CA SER A 150 14.93 -14.30 -2.29
C SER A 150 14.27 -15.45 -1.52
N PHE A 151 12.98 -15.74 -1.79
CA PHE A 151 12.23 -16.75 -1.06
C PHE A 151 11.49 -17.71 -2.00
N PRO A 152 11.43 -19.02 -1.67
CA PRO A 152 10.65 -19.99 -2.45
C PRO A 152 9.15 -19.74 -2.28
N ARG A 153 8.34 -20.20 -3.24
CA ARG A 153 6.89 -19.93 -3.37
C ARG A 153 6.09 -20.18 -2.11
N ASN A 154 6.37 -21.30 -1.43
CA ASN A 154 5.65 -21.70 -0.21
C ASN A 154 5.84 -20.72 0.96
N ARG A 155 6.80 -19.79 0.90
CA ARG A 155 7.10 -18.80 1.94
C ARG A 155 6.74 -17.38 1.53
N ARG A 156 6.66 -17.07 0.22
CA ARG A 156 6.45 -15.69 -0.30
C ARG A 156 5.22 -15.02 0.26
N ALA A 157 4.09 -15.74 0.29
CA ALA A 157 2.84 -15.18 0.80
C ALA A 157 2.96 -14.72 2.26
N ARG A 158 3.60 -15.53 3.12
CA ARG A 158 3.85 -15.18 4.52
C ARG A 158 4.76 -13.95 4.66
N ILE A 159 5.85 -13.89 3.89
CA ILE A 159 6.80 -12.79 3.92
C ILE A 159 6.15 -11.49 3.43
N LEU A 160 5.39 -11.53 2.35
CA LEU A 160 4.64 -10.38 1.84
C LEU A 160 3.57 -9.90 2.82
N SER A 161 2.85 -10.81 3.47
CA SER A 161 1.88 -10.43 4.51
C SER A 161 2.53 -9.71 5.69
N MET A 162 3.71 -10.17 6.13
CA MET A 162 4.49 -9.51 7.18
C MET A 162 4.99 -8.13 6.71
N PHE A 163 5.43 -8.01 5.46
CA PHE A 163 5.83 -6.73 4.88
C PHE A 163 4.66 -5.73 4.84
N TYR A 164 3.49 -6.14 4.35
CA TYR A 164 2.33 -5.27 4.27
C TYR A 164 1.74 -4.89 5.65
N ALA A 165 2.05 -5.62 6.72
CA ALA A 165 1.68 -5.21 8.07
C ALA A 165 2.31 -3.86 8.48
N ALA A 166 3.40 -3.44 7.82
CA ALA A 166 3.99 -2.11 8.01
C ALA A 166 3.02 -0.97 7.66
N LEU A 167 2.13 -1.16 6.68
CA LEU A 167 1.12 -0.16 6.31
C LEU A 167 0.20 0.21 7.48
N ALA A 168 -0.20 -0.79 8.25
CA ALA A 168 -1.04 -0.58 9.41
C ALA A 168 -0.36 0.27 10.50
N LEU A 169 0.95 0.06 10.68
CA LEU A 169 1.77 0.83 11.63
C LEU A 169 1.97 2.27 11.18
N THR A 170 2.01 2.52 9.86
CA THR A 170 2.28 3.86 9.32
C THR A 170 1.23 4.89 9.74
N GLY A 171 -0.05 4.57 9.59
CA GLY A 171 -1.12 5.50 9.98
C GLY A 171 -1.21 5.69 11.50
N LEU A 172 -0.91 4.63 12.26
CA LEU A 172 -0.95 4.66 13.73
C LEU A 172 0.18 5.54 14.32
N ILE A 173 1.37 5.46 13.76
CA ILE A 173 2.56 6.18 14.25
C ILE A 173 2.74 7.50 13.50
N GLY A 174 2.56 7.49 12.17
CA GLY A 174 2.82 8.64 11.31
C GLY A 174 1.91 9.81 11.60
N SER A 175 0.59 9.60 11.73
CA SER A 175 -0.34 10.71 11.95
C SER A 175 -0.06 11.51 13.23
N PRO A 176 0.15 10.90 14.42
CA PRO A 176 0.57 11.63 15.62
C PRO A 176 1.93 12.31 15.49
N LEU A 177 2.90 11.62 14.82
CA LEU A 177 4.23 12.17 14.59
C LEU A 177 4.17 13.43 13.71
N THR A 178 3.47 13.35 12.59
CA THR A 178 3.27 14.49 11.68
C THR A 178 2.60 15.66 12.39
N GLY A 179 1.52 15.39 13.15
CA GLY A 179 0.84 16.42 13.94
C GLY A 179 1.74 17.03 15.03
N PHE A 180 2.56 16.21 15.70
CA PHE A 180 3.55 16.67 16.67
C PHE A 180 4.58 17.60 16.03
N ILE A 181 5.20 17.18 14.93
CA ILE A 181 6.19 18.00 14.23
C ILE A 181 5.54 19.33 13.80
N MET A 182 4.36 19.26 13.19
CA MET A 182 3.68 20.44 12.66
C MET A 182 3.35 21.45 13.77
N GLN A 183 2.95 21.00 14.97
CA GLN A 183 2.60 21.88 16.07
C GLN A 183 3.81 22.42 16.82
N TYR A 184 4.76 21.56 17.20
CA TYR A 184 5.84 21.95 18.11
C TYR A 184 7.07 22.53 17.41
N PHE A 185 7.19 22.34 16.09
CA PHE A 185 8.25 22.98 15.31
C PHE A 185 7.77 24.24 14.57
N ASP A 186 6.49 24.61 14.74
CA ASP A 186 5.95 25.84 14.15
C ASP A 186 6.67 27.07 14.70
N GLY A 187 7.13 27.95 13.78
CA GLY A 187 7.92 29.13 14.12
C GLY A 187 9.42 28.87 14.39
N LEU A 188 9.84 27.60 14.52
CA LEU A 188 11.26 27.29 14.70
C LEU A 188 12.05 27.72 13.45
N MET A 189 13.15 28.46 13.64
CA MET A 189 13.94 29.06 12.56
C MET A 189 13.09 29.93 11.60
N GLN A 190 12.02 30.53 12.07
CA GLN A 190 11.06 31.33 11.31
C GLN A 190 10.35 30.55 10.18
N LEU A 191 10.36 29.22 10.27
CA LEU A 191 9.66 28.34 9.33
C LEU A 191 8.32 27.86 9.94
N PRO A 192 7.24 27.81 9.13
CA PRO A 192 5.97 27.25 9.56
C PRO A 192 6.07 25.72 9.73
N GLY A 193 5.23 25.18 10.63
CA GLY A 193 5.24 23.76 10.99
C GLY A 193 5.08 22.82 9.81
N TRP A 194 4.28 23.19 8.78
CA TRP A 194 4.10 22.36 7.59
C TRP A 194 5.40 22.15 6.78
N LYS A 195 6.36 23.08 6.82
CA LYS A 195 7.67 22.90 6.18
C LYS A 195 8.52 21.88 6.93
N TRP A 196 8.41 21.89 8.26
CA TRP A 196 9.16 20.97 9.11
C TRP A 196 8.77 19.52 8.92
N ILE A 197 7.49 19.21 8.64
CA ILE A 197 7.13 17.81 8.33
C ILE A 197 7.88 17.30 7.11
N PHE A 198 7.97 18.06 6.02
CA PHE A 198 8.72 17.63 4.84
C PHE A 198 10.23 17.50 5.10
N ILE A 199 10.81 18.39 5.93
CA ILE A 199 12.25 18.34 6.27
C ILE A 199 12.54 17.15 7.18
N VAL A 200 11.78 17.00 8.26
CA VAL A 200 12.06 15.99 9.31
C VAL A 200 11.67 14.59 8.83
N GLU A 201 10.52 14.44 8.18
CA GLU A 201 10.04 13.12 7.72
C GLU A 201 10.81 12.61 6.49
N ALA A 202 11.52 13.46 5.75
CA ALA A 202 12.47 13.02 4.73
C ALA A 202 13.75 12.38 5.31
N LEU A 203 14.17 12.71 6.54
CA LEU A 203 15.39 12.17 7.13
C LEU A 203 15.37 10.65 7.28
N PRO A 204 14.29 10.02 7.77
CA PRO A 204 14.19 8.56 7.81
C PRO A 204 14.39 7.87 6.45
N ALA A 205 14.04 8.51 5.32
CA ALA A 205 14.27 7.95 4.00
C ALA A 205 15.78 7.79 3.71
N PHE A 206 16.62 8.75 4.10
CA PHE A 206 18.08 8.62 3.94
C PHE A 206 18.62 7.47 4.79
N LEU A 207 18.13 7.29 6.03
CA LEU A 207 18.49 6.15 6.87
C LEU A 207 18.03 4.83 6.22
N ALA A 208 16.80 4.78 5.69
CA ALA A 208 16.28 3.62 4.99
C ALA A 208 17.12 3.27 3.75
N ALA A 209 17.61 4.28 3.01
CA ALA A 209 18.50 4.07 1.88
C ALA A 209 19.84 3.45 2.32
N VAL A 210 20.44 3.94 3.42
CA VAL A 210 21.67 3.37 3.96
C VAL A 210 21.46 1.93 4.44
N TYR A 211 20.35 1.65 5.13
CA TYR A 211 20.02 0.29 5.58
C TYR A 211 19.75 -0.65 4.39
N THR A 212 19.07 -0.16 3.35
CA THR A 212 18.82 -0.90 2.10
C THR A 212 20.14 -1.21 1.40
N TRP A 213 21.01 -0.22 1.23
CA TRP A 213 22.32 -0.39 0.58
C TRP A 213 23.22 -1.40 1.30
N LYS A 214 23.26 -1.34 2.63
CA LYS A 214 24.09 -2.23 3.46
C LYS A 214 23.43 -3.56 3.74
N GLY A 215 22.10 -3.62 3.76
CA GLY A 215 21.32 -4.75 4.26
C GLY A 215 20.77 -5.68 3.19
N LEU A 216 20.57 -5.23 1.95
CA LEU A 216 20.12 -6.08 0.86
C LEU A 216 21.32 -6.57 0.02
N ASP A 217 21.18 -7.76 -0.53
CA ASP A 217 22.11 -8.34 -1.51
C ASP A 217 21.37 -8.50 -2.84
N ASP A 218 22.02 -8.25 -3.98
CA ASP A 218 21.38 -8.41 -5.31
C ASP A 218 21.08 -9.88 -5.62
N ASP A 219 21.92 -10.81 -5.12
CA ASP A 219 21.68 -12.25 -5.13
C ASP A 219 21.91 -12.83 -3.73
N VAL A 220 20.82 -13.24 -3.09
CA VAL A 220 20.83 -13.80 -1.74
C VAL A 220 21.62 -15.11 -1.69
N ALA A 221 21.63 -15.89 -2.78
CA ALA A 221 22.38 -17.14 -2.84
C ALA A 221 23.91 -16.93 -2.87
N GLN A 222 24.35 -15.71 -3.19
CA GLN A 222 25.78 -15.34 -3.18
C GLN A 222 26.16 -14.44 -2.00
N SER A 223 25.23 -14.22 -1.07
CA SER A 223 25.45 -13.33 0.06
C SER A 223 26.61 -13.80 0.94
N PRO A 224 27.61 -12.93 1.24
CA PRO A 224 28.72 -13.25 2.12
C PRO A 224 28.32 -13.48 3.60
N ARG A 225 27.05 -13.24 3.93
CA ARG A 225 26.48 -13.41 5.29
C ARG A 225 26.16 -14.86 5.63
N PHE A 226 26.16 -15.74 4.62
CA PHE A 226 25.91 -17.17 4.75
C PHE A 226 27.17 -17.98 4.49
N SER A 227 27.30 -19.13 5.18
CA SER A 227 28.36 -20.09 4.92
C SER A 227 28.29 -20.65 3.50
N GLU A 228 29.36 -21.24 3.00
CA GLU A 228 29.35 -21.87 1.66
C GLU A 228 28.28 -22.95 1.54
N THR A 229 28.11 -23.74 2.60
CA THR A 229 27.08 -24.79 2.66
C THR A 229 25.67 -24.21 2.64
N ASP A 230 25.41 -23.13 3.36
CA ASP A 230 24.13 -22.44 3.35
C ASP A 230 23.83 -21.81 1.98
N ARG A 231 24.85 -21.22 1.33
CA ARG A 231 24.73 -20.65 -0.03
C ARG A 231 24.42 -21.71 -1.08
N ALA A 232 25.06 -22.87 -1.01
CA ALA A 232 24.79 -23.99 -1.91
C ALA A 232 23.34 -24.49 -1.75
N LEU A 233 22.84 -24.60 -0.51
CA LEU A 233 21.47 -25.00 -0.24
C LEU A 233 20.46 -23.94 -0.74
N LEU A 234 20.72 -22.66 -0.49
CA LEU A 234 19.88 -21.55 -1.00
C LEU A 234 19.82 -21.57 -2.53
N SER A 235 20.97 -21.70 -3.21
CA SER A 235 21.05 -21.74 -4.67
C SER A 235 20.21 -22.89 -5.23
N ARG A 236 20.32 -24.10 -4.65
CA ARG A 236 19.57 -25.28 -5.07
C ARG A 236 18.06 -25.06 -4.92
N VAL A 237 17.60 -24.66 -3.73
CA VAL A 237 16.16 -24.47 -3.44
C VAL A 237 15.55 -23.37 -4.33
N LEU A 238 16.26 -22.26 -4.54
CA LEU A 238 15.77 -21.15 -5.37
C LEU A 238 15.81 -21.51 -6.87
N ALA A 239 16.79 -22.30 -7.33
CA ALA A 239 16.85 -22.75 -8.72
C ALA A 239 15.72 -23.74 -9.06
N GLU A 240 15.43 -24.69 -8.16
CA GLU A 240 14.29 -25.61 -8.30
C GLU A 240 12.95 -24.85 -8.39
N ASP A 241 12.75 -23.83 -7.55
CA ASP A 241 11.55 -22.99 -7.57
C ASP A 241 11.40 -22.18 -8.87
N ARG A 242 12.50 -21.67 -9.43
CA ARG A 242 12.53 -20.92 -10.70
C ARG A 242 12.19 -21.82 -11.89
N ALA A 243 12.68 -23.05 -11.94
CA ALA A 243 12.42 -23.99 -13.03
C ALA A 243 10.92 -24.30 -13.22
N VAL A 244 10.17 -24.37 -12.12
CA VAL A 244 8.71 -24.58 -12.13
C VAL A 244 7.93 -23.37 -12.67
N THR A 245 8.53 -22.15 -12.67
CA THR A 245 7.84 -20.89 -13.01
C THR A 245 7.86 -20.53 -14.49
N ALA A 246 8.70 -21.15 -15.31
CA ALA A 246 9.05 -20.69 -16.66
C ALA A 246 7.94 -20.83 -17.74
N GLN A 247 6.78 -21.42 -17.46
CA GLN A 247 5.71 -21.63 -18.45
C GLN A 247 4.51 -20.74 -18.16
N SER A 248 4.36 -19.63 -18.89
CA SER A 248 3.19 -18.77 -18.77
C SER A 248 2.69 -18.25 -20.11
N ASN A 249 1.39 -18.43 -20.36
CA ASN A 249 0.70 -17.88 -21.52
C ASN A 249 -0.17 -16.68 -21.09
N HIS A 250 0.11 -15.49 -21.67
CA HIS A 250 -0.57 -14.23 -21.32
C HIS A 250 -1.64 -13.82 -22.35
N LYS A 251 -1.98 -14.68 -23.31
CA LYS A 251 -2.93 -14.34 -24.39
C LYS A 251 -4.34 -14.15 -23.79
N GLY A 252 -5.00 -13.04 -24.17
CA GLY A 252 -6.39 -12.75 -23.80
C GLY A 252 -6.59 -12.05 -22.45
N LEU A 253 -5.54 -11.75 -21.68
CA LEU A 253 -5.65 -11.10 -20.37
C LEU A 253 -6.30 -9.70 -20.46
N PHE A 254 -5.83 -8.88 -21.39
CA PHE A 254 -6.27 -7.48 -21.57
C PHE A 254 -7.67 -7.35 -22.20
N THR A 255 -8.21 -8.41 -22.79
CA THR A 255 -9.55 -8.47 -23.37
C THR A 255 -10.57 -9.12 -22.44
N SER A 256 -10.16 -9.63 -21.28
CA SER A 256 -11.03 -10.28 -20.33
C SER A 256 -11.92 -9.29 -19.59
N ALA A 257 -13.25 -9.40 -19.74
CA ALA A 257 -14.23 -8.59 -19.01
C ALA A 257 -14.07 -8.72 -17.49
N LEU A 258 -13.64 -9.89 -17.01
CA LEU A 258 -13.40 -10.14 -15.58
C LEU A 258 -12.19 -9.36 -15.05
N VAL A 259 -11.11 -9.25 -15.84
CA VAL A 259 -9.95 -8.42 -15.48
C VAL A 259 -10.34 -6.94 -15.42
N TRP A 260 -11.12 -6.46 -16.38
CA TRP A 260 -11.62 -5.09 -16.36
C TRP A 260 -12.59 -4.81 -15.21
N ALA A 261 -13.41 -5.79 -14.82
CA ALA A 261 -14.23 -5.68 -13.60
C ALA A 261 -13.34 -5.52 -12.35
N PHE A 262 -12.27 -6.29 -12.21
CA PHE A 262 -11.31 -6.11 -11.12
C PHE A 262 -10.60 -4.75 -11.19
N CYS A 263 -10.21 -4.28 -12.37
CA CYS A 263 -9.62 -2.95 -12.56
C CYS A 263 -10.56 -1.86 -12.04
N LEU A 264 -11.83 -1.92 -12.41
CA LEU A 264 -12.81 -0.92 -12.02
C LEU A 264 -13.16 -1.01 -10.52
N ILE A 265 -13.35 -2.20 -9.95
CA ILE A 265 -13.61 -2.38 -8.51
C ILE A 265 -12.46 -1.80 -7.71
N TYR A 266 -11.20 -2.09 -8.08
CA TYR A 266 -10.04 -1.58 -7.39
C TYR A 266 -9.89 -0.06 -7.54
N PHE A 267 -10.15 0.48 -8.74
CA PHE A 267 -10.19 1.93 -8.97
C PHE A 267 -11.19 2.65 -8.05
N LEU A 268 -12.40 2.10 -7.89
CA LEU A 268 -13.45 2.69 -7.08
C LEU A 268 -13.11 2.71 -5.58
N ASP A 269 -12.48 1.65 -5.08
CA ASP A 269 -11.96 1.63 -3.71
C ASP A 269 -10.80 2.62 -3.52
N VAL A 270 -9.83 2.60 -4.42
CA VAL A 270 -8.66 3.50 -4.37
C VAL A 270 -9.08 4.97 -4.46
N PHE A 271 -10.13 5.28 -5.24
CA PHE A 271 -10.76 6.60 -5.26
C PHE A 271 -11.28 6.98 -3.86
N GLY A 272 -12.00 6.08 -3.19
CA GLY A 272 -12.51 6.28 -1.83
C GLY A 272 -11.40 6.40 -0.79
N ILE A 273 -10.43 5.48 -0.82
CA ILE A 273 -9.31 5.42 0.14
C ILE A 273 -8.48 6.72 0.11
N TYR A 274 -8.08 7.19 -1.07
CA TYR A 274 -7.25 8.40 -1.15
C TYR A 274 -8.09 9.68 -1.09
N GLY A 275 -9.35 9.64 -1.56
CA GLY A 275 -10.32 10.70 -1.26
C GLY A 275 -10.48 10.93 0.24
N TYR A 276 -10.60 9.86 1.03
CA TYR A 276 -10.63 9.93 2.49
C TYR A 276 -9.28 10.34 3.08
N THR A 277 -8.20 9.63 2.76
CA THR A 277 -6.89 9.79 3.42
C THR A 277 -6.34 11.21 3.31
N PHE A 278 -6.43 11.83 2.12
CA PHE A 278 -5.91 13.18 1.93
C PHE A 278 -6.79 14.27 2.56
N TRP A 279 -8.03 13.95 2.90
CA TRP A 279 -8.96 14.90 3.50
C TRP A 279 -9.30 14.63 4.96
N ALA A 280 -8.91 13.47 5.51
CA ALA A 280 -9.20 13.09 6.89
C ALA A 280 -8.76 14.13 7.95
N PRO A 281 -7.53 14.71 7.89
CA PRO A 281 -7.16 15.77 8.85
C PRO A 281 -8.05 17.00 8.74
N THR A 282 -8.46 17.37 7.52
CA THR A 282 -9.40 18.49 7.29
C THR A 282 -10.78 18.19 7.87
N MET A 283 -11.28 16.95 7.71
CA MET A 283 -12.57 16.52 8.29
C MET A 283 -12.52 16.56 9.81
N ILE A 284 -11.43 16.09 10.43
CA ILE A 284 -11.25 16.14 11.91
C ILE A 284 -11.18 17.59 12.38
N LYS A 285 -10.43 18.44 11.68
CA LYS A 285 -10.36 19.87 12.00
C LYS A 285 -11.73 20.55 11.95
N SER A 286 -12.57 20.21 10.97
CA SER A 286 -13.92 20.77 10.83
C SER A 286 -14.88 20.38 11.95
N MET A 287 -14.57 19.34 12.75
CA MET A 287 -15.32 18.97 13.97
C MET A 287 -14.97 19.83 15.19
N GLY A 288 -14.29 20.96 14.99
CA GLY A 288 -13.97 21.93 16.06
C GLY A 288 -12.68 21.65 16.81
N ILE A 289 -11.82 20.76 16.31
CA ILE A 289 -10.53 20.48 16.95
C ILE A 289 -9.51 21.53 16.55
N SER A 290 -8.95 22.20 17.57
CA SER A 290 -7.81 23.10 17.45
C SER A 290 -6.53 22.39 17.91
N GLY A 291 -5.44 22.60 17.16
CA GLY A 291 -4.12 22.00 17.45
C GLY A 291 -3.81 20.81 16.56
N ASP A 292 -2.69 20.94 15.84
CA ASP A 292 -2.29 19.98 14.80
C ASP A 292 -1.91 18.61 15.39
N PHE A 293 -1.33 18.60 16.60
CA PHE A 293 -1.05 17.34 17.32
C PHE A 293 -2.33 16.59 17.70
N ALA A 294 -3.36 17.31 18.20
CA ALA A 294 -4.63 16.68 18.53
C ALA A 294 -5.31 16.08 17.29
N ILE A 295 -5.26 16.78 16.15
CA ILE A 295 -5.74 16.26 14.86
C ILE A 295 -4.96 15.00 14.46
N GLY A 296 -3.64 15.02 14.60
CA GLY A 296 -2.79 13.86 14.32
C GLY A 296 -3.09 12.65 15.21
N ALA A 297 -3.24 12.88 16.51
CA ALA A 297 -3.59 11.84 17.48
C ALA A 297 -4.96 11.22 17.20
N LEU A 298 -5.96 12.05 16.88
CA LEU A 298 -7.29 11.58 16.51
C LEU A 298 -7.27 10.82 15.17
N ALA A 299 -6.48 11.26 14.20
CA ALA A 299 -6.34 10.57 12.91
C ALA A 299 -5.70 9.16 13.02
N ALA A 300 -5.03 8.85 14.13
CA ALA A 300 -4.52 7.50 14.40
C ALA A 300 -5.64 6.50 14.75
N LEU A 301 -6.73 6.94 15.38
CA LEU A 301 -7.82 6.07 15.83
C LEU A 301 -8.49 5.30 14.70
N PRO A 302 -8.91 5.92 13.58
CA PRO A 302 -9.45 5.20 12.43
C PRO A 302 -8.49 4.13 11.88
N ASN A 303 -7.18 4.38 11.91
CA ASN A 303 -6.18 3.42 11.47
C ASN A 303 -6.06 2.24 12.44
N ALA A 304 -6.11 2.48 13.75
CA ALA A 304 -6.10 1.43 14.75
C ALA A 304 -7.31 0.49 14.61
N VAL A 305 -8.52 1.07 14.42
CA VAL A 305 -9.74 0.29 14.19
C VAL A 305 -9.66 -0.51 12.90
N ALA A 306 -9.13 0.08 11.83
CA ALA A 306 -8.95 -0.59 10.54
C ALA A 306 -8.07 -1.85 10.63
N VAL A 307 -6.99 -1.81 11.44
CA VAL A 307 -6.15 -3.01 11.70
C VAL A 307 -6.94 -4.15 12.30
N VAL A 308 -7.77 -3.87 13.31
CA VAL A 308 -8.60 -4.88 13.97
C VAL A 308 -9.60 -5.49 13.00
N VAL A 309 -10.31 -4.63 12.24
CA VAL A 309 -11.32 -5.06 11.26
C VAL A 309 -10.67 -5.86 10.12
N MET A 310 -9.51 -5.44 9.63
CA MET A 310 -8.76 -6.16 8.61
C MET A 310 -8.46 -7.61 9.03
N VAL A 311 -7.98 -7.81 10.26
CA VAL A 311 -7.69 -9.15 10.81
C VAL A 311 -8.96 -9.97 11.00
N MET A 312 -10.04 -9.35 11.52
CA MET A 312 -11.31 -10.03 11.75
C MET A 312 -11.95 -10.47 10.43
N PHE A 313 -12.03 -9.59 9.43
CA PHE A 313 -12.60 -9.91 8.12
C PHE A 313 -11.74 -10.91 7.36
N GLY A 314 -10.41 -10.81 7.40
CA GLY A 314 -9.50 -11.78 6.81
C GLY A 314 -9.75 -13.19 7.36
N ARG A 315 -9.73 -13.35 8.70
CA ARG A 315 -10.01 -14.64 9.35
C ARG A 315 -11.41 -15.17 9.04
N SER A 316 -12.42 -14.28 8.99
CA SER A 316 -13.81 -14.67 8.68
C SER A 316 -13.94 -15.15 7.23
N ALA A 317 -13.31 -14.44 6.29
CA ALA A 317 -13.32 -14.80 4.86
C ALA A 317 -12.64 -16.16 4.63
N ASP A 318 -11.47 -16.38 5.24
CA ASP A 318 -10.75 -17.66 5.15
C ASP A 318 -11.55 -18.80 5.75
N LYS A 319 -12.15 -18.64 6.95
CA LYS A 319 -12.94 -19.67 7.61
C LYS A 319 -14.19 -20.04 6.81
N ARG A 320 -14.83 -19.09 6.13
CA ARG A 320 -16.07 -19.31 5.39
C ARG A 320 -15.84 -19.65 3.91
N GLY A 321 -14.62 -19.49 3.39
CA GLY A 321 -14.33 -19.62 1.97
C GLY A 321 -15.11 -18.63 1.10
N GLU A 322 -15.54 -17.49 1.66
CA GLU A 322 -16.41 -16.52 1.02
C GLU A 322 -15.70 -15.15 1.00
N ARG A 323 -15.22 -14.74 -0.15
CA ARG A 323 -14.46 -13.50 -0.32
C ARG A 323 -15.33 -12.37 -0.86
N ARG A 324 -16.21 -12.68 -1.81
CA ARG A 324 -17.06 -11.70 -2.51
C ARG A 324 -17.95 -10.91 -1.56
N LEU A 325 -18.67 -11.59 -0.67
CA LEU A 325 -19.55 -10.93 0.31
C LEU A 325 -18.76 -10.10 1.34
N HIS A 326 -17.58 -10.59 1.75
CA HIS A 326 -16.73 -9.83 2.68
C HIS A 326 -16.20 -8.56 2.04
N VAL A 327 -15.77 -8.61 0.77
CA VAL A 327 -15.34 -7.42 0.02
C VAL A 327 -16.50 -6.42 -0.14
N ALA A 328 -17.69 -6.89 -0.53
CA ALA A 328 -18.88 -6.04 -0.63
C ALA A 328 -19.28 -5.41 0.73
N ALA A 329 -19.17 -6.18 1.82
CA ALA A 329 -19.45 -5.68 3.18
C ALA A 329 -18.45 -4.61 3.63
N LEU A 330 -17.17 -4.72 3.25
CA LEU A 330 -16.18 -3.69 3.52
C LEU A 330 -16.45 -2.40 2.75
N LEU A 331 -16.80 -2.47 1.46
CA LEU A 331 -17.21 -1.31 0.68
C LEU A 331 -18.48 -0.66 1.27
N LEU A 332 -19.44 -1.46 1.69
CA LEU A 332 -20.65 -0.98 2.37
C LEU A 332 -20.30 -0.28 3.69
N MET A 333 -19.43 -0.87 4.50
CA MET A 333 -18.97 -0.28 5.75
C MET A 333 -18.28 1.06 5.51
N GLY A 334 -17.42 1.15 4.48
CA GLY A 334 -16.78 2.39 4.04
C GLY A 334 -17.82 3.47 3.67
N GLY A 335 -18.78 3.11 2.83
CA GLY A 335 -19.86 4.02 2.39
C GLY A 335 -20.77 4.48 3.53
N VAL A 336 -21.17 3.56 4.43
CA VAL A 336 -21.97 3.89 5.62
C VAL A 336 -21.19 4.83 6.55
N GLY A 337 -19.92 4.53 6.86
CA GLY A 337 -19.11 5.39 7.69
C GLY A 337 -18.93 6.79 7.12
N LEU A 338 -18.67 6.91 5.81
CA LEU A 338 -18.60 8.19 5.13
C LEU A 338 -19.93 8.96 5.19
N SER A 339 -21.06 8.29 4.97
CA SER A 339 -22.39 8.91 5.06
C SER A 339 -22.69 9.41 6.49
N LEU A 340 -22.38 8.58 7.50
CA LEU A 340 -22.55 8.96 8.91
C LEU A 340 -21.65 10.13 9.29
N SER A 341 -20.45 10.27 8.71
CA SER A 341 -19.58 11.41 8.97
C SER A 341 -20.15 12.74 8.52
N VAL A 342 -21.03 12.75 7.52
CA VAL A 342 -21.80 13.94 7.11
C VAL A 342 -22.91 14.23 8.12
N LEU A 343 -23.64 13.22 8.58
CA LEU A 343 -24.76 13.38 9.50
C LEU A 343 -24.31 13.79 10.90
N TRP A 344 -23.13 13.39 11.31
CA TRP A 344 -22.62 13.56 12.67
C TRP A 344 -21.45 14.56 12.77
N HIS A 345 -21.28 15.40 11.75
CA HIS A 345 -20.14 16.33 11.68
C HIS A 345 -20.08 17.35 12.84
N ASP A 346 -21.24 17.70 13.44
CA ASP A 346 -21.32 18.63 14.57
C ASP A 346 -20.93 18.01 15.93
N ASN A 347 -20.78 16.69 15.98
CA ASN A 347 -20.41 15.98 17.20
C ASN A 347 -19.09 15.25 17.01
N LEU A 348 -18.04 15.67 17.70
CA LEU A 348 -16.70 15.10 17.59
C LEU A 348 -16.69 13.57 17.74
N TRP A 349 -17.30 13.04 18.79
CA TRP A 349 -17.20 11.60 19.07
C TRP A 349 -17.99 10.77 18.09
N LEU A 350 -19.18 11.18 17.73
CA LEU A 350 -19.98 10.50 16.70
C LEU A 350 -19.31 10.60 15.34
N GLY A 351 -18.76 11.77 14.97
CA GLY A 351 -17.98 11.97 13.76
C GLY A 351 -16.75 11.08 13.73
N MET A 352 -16.01 10.97 14.83
CA MET A 352 -14.86 10.08 14.94
C MET A 352 -15.23 8.60 14.81
N ILE A 353 -16.35 8.17 15.41
CA ILE A 353 -16.88 6.81 15.22
C ILE A 353 -17.19 6.56 13.73
N ALA A 354 -17.83 7.52 13.06
CA ALA A 354 -18.12 7.44 11.64
C ALA A 354 -16.84 7.32 10.78
N LEU A 355 -15.81 8.13 11.08
CA LEU A 355 -14.52 8.04 10.41
C LEU A 355 -13.80 6.71 10.69
N CYS A 356 -13.92 6.15 11.90
CA CYS A 356 -13.39 4.82 12.22
C CYS A 356 -14.08 3.73 11.38
N ILE A 357 -15.40 3.78 11.25
CA ILE A 357 -16.17 2.84 10.40
C ILE A 357 -15.77 3.01 8.94
N ALA A 358 -15.67 4.26 8.44
CA ALA A 358 -15.27 4.54 7.07
C ALA A 358 -13.90 3.97 6.74
N ASN A 359 -12.88 4.34 7.52
CA ASN A 359 -11.51 3.89 7.27
C ASN A 359 -11.34 2.39 7.46
N ALA A 360 -12.06 1.79 8.41
CA ALA A 360 -12.04 0.35 8.61
C ALA A 360 -12.54 -0.40 7.38
N GLY A 361 -13.59 0.07 6.72
CA GLY A 361 -14.07 -0.49 5.46
C GLY A 361 -13.04 -0.33 4.34
N LEU A 362 -12.61 0.90 4.10
CA LEU A 362 -11.69 1.26 3.01
C LEU A 362 -10.33 0.56 3.13
N LEU A 363 -9.68 0.64 4.28
CA LEU A 363 -8.32 0.12 4.45
C LEU A 363 -8.28 -1.42 4.56
N SER A 364 -9.37 -2.06 4.96
CA SER A 364 -9.45 -3.52 5.04
C SER A 364 -9.79 -4.19 3.71
N PHE A 365 -10.26 -3.44 2.72
CA PHE A 365 -10.63 -3.95 1.41
C PHE A 365 -9.45 -4.56 0.62
N PRO A 366 -8.29 -3.88 0.43
CA PRO A 366 -7.24 -4.34 -0.48
C PRO A 366 -6.74 -5.76 -0.17
N PRO A 367 -6.44 -6.16 1.06
CA PRO A 367 -5.95 -7.51 1.36
C PRO A 367 -6.94 -8.62 0.94
N LEU A 368 -8.23 -8.40 1.15
CA LEU A 368 -9.26 -9.35 0.73
C LEU A 368 -9.48 -9.31 -0.78
N PHE A 369 -9.51 -8.12 -1.38
CA PHE A 369 -9.69 -7.94 -2.82
C PHE A 369 -8.63 -8.72 -3.61
N TRP A 370 -7.34 -8.56 -3.27
CA TRP A 370 -6.25 -9.20 -4.00
C TRP A 370 -6.30 -10.73 -3.99
N SER A 371 -6.99 -11.33 -3.02
CA SER A 371 -7.21 -12.78 -2.99
C SER A 371 -8.11 -13.28 -4.14
N MET A 372 -9.00 -12.43 -4.67
CA MET A 372 -9.92 -12.81 -5.76
C MET A 372 -9.23 -12.85 -7.14
N PRO A 373 -8.52 -11.80 -7.61
CA PRO A 373 -7.76 -11.88 -8.86
C PRO A 373 -6.72 -12.99 -8.88
N THR A 374 -6.02 -13.22 -7.76
CA THR A 374 -5.03 -14.30 -7.66
C THR A 374 -5.64 -15.69 -7.80
N ALA A 375 -6.85 -15.90 -7.29
CA ALA A 375 -7.56 -17.17 -7.44
C ALA A 375 -8.02 -17.43 -8.89
N VAL A 376 -8.36 -16.37 -9.63
CA VAL A 376 -8.92 -16.45 -10.99
C VAL A 376 -7.85 -16.53 -12.08
N LEU A 377 -6.79 -15.73 -11.95
CA LEU A 377 -5.84 -15.52 -13.04
C LEU A 377 -4.83 -16.69 -13.22
N GLY A 378 -4.79 -17.64 -12.31
CA GLY A 378 -3.78 -18.69 -12.34
C GLY A 378 -2.36 -18.14 -12.18
N GLN A 379 -1.40 -19.00 -11.83
CA GLN A 379 -0.04 -18.54 -11.44
C GLN A 379 0.71 -17.79 -12.54
N ALA A 380 0.50 -18.15 -13.79
CA ALA A 380 1.26 -17.61 -14.92
C ALA A 380 0.77 -16.22 -15.36
N ALA A 381 -0.54 -16.01 -15.43
CA ALA A 381 -1.15 -14.74 -15.81
C ALA A 381 -1.27 -13.76 -14.64
N ALA A 382 -1.15 -14.25 -13.39
CA ALA A 382 -1.36 -13.46 -12.18
C ALA A 382 -0.41 -12.25 -12.10
N ALA A 383 0.87 -12.41 -12.39
CA ALA A 383 1.84 -11.32 -12.27
C ALA A 383 1.50 -10.12 -13.17
N VAL A 384 1.20 -10.38 -14.45
CA VAL A 384 0.85 -9.33 -15.43
C VAL A 384 -0.54 -8.78 -15.15
N GLY A 385 -1.51 -9.65 -14.81
CA GLY A 385 -2.88 -9.23 -14.50
C GLY A 385 -2.97 -8.39 -13.23
N ILE A 386 -2.26 -8.77 -12.17
CA ILE A 386 -2.18 -8.00 -10.93
C ILE A 386 -1.53 -6.64 -11.18
N ALA A 387 -0.43 -6.60 -11.95
CA ALA A 387 0.21 -5.33 -12.32
C ALA A 387 -0.73 -4.41 -13.11
N TRP A 388 -1.49 -4.97 -14.06
CA TRP A 388 -2.47 -4.21 -14.83
C TRP A 388 -3.61 -3.66 -13.96
N ILE A 389 -4.20 -4.53 -13.11
CA ILE A 389 -5.26 -4.13 -12.17
C ILE A 389 -4.74 -3.06 -11.19
N SER A 390 -3.52 -3.21 -10.70
CA SER A 390 -2.89 -2.23 -9.80
C SER A 390 -2.67 -0.88 -10.50
N ALA A 391 -2.08 -0.87 -11.68
CA ALA A 391 -1.79 0.36 -12.43
C ALA A 391 -3.09 1.12 -12.76
N PHE A 392 -4.12 0.40 -13.26
CA PHE A 392 -5.42 1.02 -13.54
C PHE A 392 -6.11 1.52 -12.25
N GLY A 393 -6.11 0.71 -11.20
CA GLY A 393 -6.70 1.08 -9.91
C GLY A 393 -6.05 2.29 -9.27
N ASN A 394 -4.72 2.43 -9.37
CA ASN A 394 -3.97 3.58 -8.85
C ASN A 394 -4.36 4.92 -9.51
N LEU A 395 -5.00 4.90 -10.69
CA LEU A 395 -5.62 6.12 -11.24
C LEU A 395 -6.73 6.66 -10.33
N GLY A 396 -7.42 5.81 -9.57
CA GLY A 396 -8.35 6.25 -8.51
C GLY A 396 -7.69 7.16 -7.48
N GLY A 397 -6.40 6.95 -7.21
CA GLY A 397 -5.60 7.82 -6.34
C GLY A 397 -5.38 9.24 -6.90
N PHE A 398 -5.44 9.42 -8.21
CA PHE A 398 -5.48 10.75 -8.83
C PHE A 398 -6.89 11.35 -8.74
N PHE A 399 -7.88 10.61 -9.21
CA PHE A 399 -9.24 11.14 -9.33
C PHE A 399 -9.89 11.38 -7.97
N GLY A 400 -9.65 10.55 -6.95
CA GLY A 400 -10.24 10.69 -5.61
C GLY A 400 -9.97 12.06 -4.99
N PRO A 401 -8.73 12.40 -4.66
CA PRO A 401 -8.39 13.69 -4.05
C PRO A 401 -8.76 14.89 -4.93
N TYR A 402 -8.59 14.76 -6.25
CA TYR A 402 -8.91 15.82 -7.20
C TYR A 402 -10.41 16.13 -7.23
N VAL A 403 -11.27 15.11 -7.39
CA VAL A 403 -12.72 15.28 -7.42
C VAL A 403 -13.23 15.81 -6.08
N VAL A 404 -12.73 15.28 -4.97
CA VAL A 404 -13.08 15.78 -3.63
C VAL A 404 -12.71 17.24 -3.47
N GLY A 405 -11.51 17.66 -3.89
CA GLY A 405 -11.08 19.06 -3.82
C GLY A 405 -11.91 19.98 -4.70
N PHE A 406 -12.17 19.58 -5.94
CA PHE A 406 -13.00 20.31 -6.90
C PHE A 406 -14.43 20.50 -6.37
N LEU A 407 -15.07 19.42 -5.95
CA LEU A 407 -16.44 19.45 -5.45
C LEU A 407 -16.56 20.25 -4.15
N LYS A 408 -15.55 20.16 -3.25
CA LYS A 408 -15.52 20.95 -2.03
C LYS A 408 -15.40 22.43 -2.33
N GLN A 409 -14.55 22.83 -3.26
CA GLN A 409 -14.44 24.22 -3.69
C GLN A 409 -15.72 24.74 -4.32
N ALA A 410 -16.41 23.93 -5.15
CA ALA A 410 -17.62 24.30 -5.84
C ALA A 410 -18.83 24.40 -4.89
N SER A 411 -18.95 23.50 -3.91
CA SER A 411 -20.10 23.41 -2.99
C SER A 411 -19.90 24.14 -1.65
N GLY A 412 -18.68 24.53 -1.30
CA GLY A 412 -18.34 25.11 0.00
C GLY A 412 -18.42 24.13 1.18
N SER A 413 -18.75 22.85 0.95
CA SER A 413 -18.93 21.84 2.01
C SER A 413 -18.30 20.49 1.67
N MET A 414 -18.14 19.61 2.67
CA MET A 414 -17.68 18.24 2.46
C MET A 414 -18.81 17.25 2.06
N THR A 415 -20.05 17.68 2.08
CA THR A 415 -21.22 16.82 1.82
C THR A 415 -21.17 16.20 0.43
N LEU A 416 -21.10 17.03 -0.62
CA LEU A 416 -21.06 16.57 -2.00
C LEU A 416 -19.82 15.72 -2.33
N PRO A 417 -18.60 16.11 -1.92
CA PRO A 417 -17.42 15.27 -2.01
C PRO A 417 -17.59 13.88 -1.38
N ILE A 418 -18.11 13.82 -0.16
CA ILE A 418 -18.30 12.54 0.55
C ILE A 418 -19.31 11.67 -0.20
N PHE A 419 -20.45 12.21 -0.66
CA PHE A 419 -21.41 11.43 -1.42
C PHE A 419 -20.88 10.98 -2.79
N SER A 420 -19.93 11.70 -3.41
CA SER A 420 -19.24 11.20 -4.60
C SER A 420 -18.43 9.93 -4.32
N MET A 421 -17.72 9.88 -3.17
CA MET A 421 -17.02 8.67 -2.72
C MET A 421 -18.01 7.54 -2.41
N VAL A 422 -19.11 7.83 -1.70
CA VAL A 422 -20.17 6.85 -1.40
C VAL A 422 -20.75 6.26 -2.68
N GLY A 423 -21.01 7.08 -3.70
CA GLY A 423 -21.48 6.62 -5.02
C GLY A 423 -20.49 5.67 -5.71
N CYS A 424 -19.20 5.98 -5.66
CA CYS A 424 -18.14 5.08 -6.16
C CYS A 424 -18.14 3.75 -5.42
N LEU A 425 -18.21 3.76 -4.10
CA LEU A 425 -18.23 2.54 -3.29
C LEU A 425 -19.50 1.72 -3.55
N ALA A 426 -20.66 2.36 -3.70
CA ALA A 426 -21.93 1.69 -4.07
C ALA A 426 -21.82 1.00 -5.44
N LEU A 427 -21.24 1.66 -6.43
CA LEU A 427 -20.95 1.03 -7.73
C LEU A 427 -19.97 -0.14 -7.56
N GLY A 428 -18.94 0.00 -6.72
CA GLY A 428 -18.00 -1.08 -6.38
C GLY A 428 -18.69 -2.30 -5.78
N ILE A 429 -19.71 -2.09 -4.90
CA ILE A 429 -20.53 -3.18 -4.34
C ILE A 429 -21.28 -3.90 -5.46
N VAL A 430 -21.98 -3.16 -6.33
CA VAL A 430 -22.71 -3.75 -7.44
C VAL A 430 -21.80 -4.59 -8.34
N LEU A 431 -20.68 -4.04 -8.76
CA LEU A 431 -19.71 -4.77 -9.59
C LEU A 431 -19.14 -6.00 -8.89
N THR A 432 -18.84 -5.90 -7.60
CA THR A 432 -18.37 -7.04 -6.80
C THR A 432 -19.42 -8.13 -6.74
N MET A 433 -20.70 -7.78 -6.58
CA MET A 433 -21.81 -8.74 -6.53
C MET A 433 -22.11 -9.40 -7.89
N LEU A 434 -21.73 -8.76 -9.00
CA LEU A 434 -21.84 -9.33 -10.35
C LEU A 434 -20.71 -10.32 -10.66
N LEU A 435 -19.61 -10.35 -9.89
CA LEU A 435 -18.53 -11.33 -10.10
C LEU A 435 -19.04 -12.76 -9.91
N PRO A 436 -18.60 -13.73 -10.75
CA PRO A 436 -19.00 -15.12 -10.64
C PRO A 436 -18.54 -15.77 -9.33
N LYS A 437 -19.46 -16.09 -8.42
CA LYS A 437 -19.16 -16.67 -7.10
C LYS A 437 -18.22 -17.87 -7.16
N ARG A 438 -18.42 -18.74 -8.16
CA ARG A 438 -17.64 -20.00 -8.32
C ARG A 438 -16.17 -19.76 -8.64
N LEU A 439 -15.81 -18.59 -9.20
CA LEU A 439 -14.44 -18.26 -9.60
C LEU A 439 -13.68 -17.52 -8.51
N VAL A 440 -14.35 -16.64 -7.76
CA VAL A 440 -13.69 -15.72 -6.81
C VAL A 440 -13.66 -16.22 -5.37
N ASN A 441 -14.45 -17.22 -5.01
CA ASN A 441 -14.53 -17.81 -3.66
C ASN A 441 -13.81 -19.18 -3.57
N ARG A 442 -12.63 -19.28 -4.19
CA ARG A 442 -11.82 -20.51 -4.14
C ARG A 442 -10.70 -20.41 -3.12
#